data_2909df13ec85dc19a7bc33b0b7fdd1fb
#
_entry.id   2909df13ec85dc19a7bc33b0b7fdd1fb
#
_cell.length_a   1.000
_cell.length_b   1.000
_cell.length_c   1.000
_cell.angle_alpha   90.00
_cell.angle_beta   90.00
_cell.angle_gamma   90.00
#
_symmetry.space_group_name_H-M   'P 1'
#
loop_
_entity.id
_entity.type
_entity.pdbx_description
1 polymer ?
#
loop_
_entity_poly.entity_id
_entity_poly.type
_entity_poly.pdbx_seq_one_letter_code
_entity_poly.pdbx_strand_id
1 'polypeptide(L)'
;MVTGSAWRKNNRRELRHSLGRFLAIVAIVALGVGFFAGLKVAQPAMLRTGSQYVQKTELFDYRLVSTLGLTQEDADYFAGLDGVRAAEGARSVDLTAEFEDEGMTLKALTLSDAVNRPSLTAGRMPERADECLADADRFTEADLGKTLTVQAASVNDAFTQTAFTIVGLAETPLYLGAER
;
A
#
# COMPACT_ATOMS: atom_id res chain seq x y z
N MET A 1 28.21 -62.97 -13.89
CA MET A 1 27.28 -61.89 -14.22
C MET A 1 26.20 -61.82 -13.14
N VAL A 2 26.27 -60.89 -12.22
CA VAL A 2 25.23 -60.71 -11.22
C VAL A 2 24.04 -60.06 -11.90
N THR A 3 22.94 -60.76 -11.97
CA THR A 3 21.72 -60.32 -12.68
C THR A 3 21.15 -59.11 -11.97
N GLY A 4 20.84 -58.03 -12.69
CA GLY A 4 20.35 -56.74 -12.18
C GLY A 4 19.09 -56.81 -11.30
N SER A 5 18.41 -57.95 -11.29
CA SER A 5 17.29 -58.30 -10.38
C SER A 5 17.73 -58.52 -8.93
N ALA A 6 18.85 -59.20 -8.69
CA ALA A 6 19.36 -59.43 -7.34
C ALA A 6 19.87 -58.16 -6.69
N TRP A 7 20.53 -57.30 -7.44
CA TRP A 7 21.01 -55.97 -6.98
C TRP A 7 19.86 -55.04 -6.59
N ARG A 8 18.80 -54.97 -7.36
CA ARG A 8 17.59 -54.19 -7.05
C ARG A 8 16.87 -54.68 -5.80
N LYS A 9 16.82 -55.99 -5.59
CA LYS A 9 16.18 -56.63 -4.44
C LYS A 9 16.97 -56.36 -3.14
N ASN A 10 18.29 -56.43 -3.24
CA ASN A 10 19.19 -56.14 -2.11
C ASN A 10 19.14 -54.66 -1.72
N ASN A 11 19.21 -53.74 -2.67
CA ASN A 11 19.11 -52.28 -2.44
C ASN A 11 17.78 -51.87 -1.78
N ARG A 12 16.67 -52.51 -2.19
CA ARG A 12 15.35 -52.27 -1.61
C ARG A 12 15.25 -52.74 -0.13
N ARG A 13 15.94 -53.81 0.20
CA ARG A 13 15.97 -54.37 1.55
C ARG A 13 16.85 -53.53 2.46
N GLU A 14 17.96 -53.01 2.01
CA GLU A 14 18.89 -52.15 2.68
C GLU A 14 18.27 -50.76 2.95
N LEU A 15 17.58 -50.19 1.95
CA LEU A 15 16.79 -48.98 2.09
C LEU A 15 15.70 -49.09 3.17
N ARG A 16 15.01 -50.23 3.25
CA ARG A 16 13.99 -50.47 4.28
C ARG A 16 14.57 -50.60 5.70
N HIS A 17 15.79 -51.07 5.83
CA HIS A 17 16.45 -51.18 7.13
C HIS A 17 17.04 -49.86 7.63
N SER A 18 17.32 -48.90 6.72
CA SER A 18 17.88 -47.58 7.01
C SER A 18 16.97 -46.45 6.65
N LEU A 19 15.65 -46.70 6.57
CA LEU A 19 14.63 -45.70 6.16
C LEU A 19 14.72 -44.38 6.94
N GLY A 20 14.95 -44.43 8.26
CA GLY A 20 15.09 -43.23 9.06
C GLY A 20 16.27 -42.35 8.66
N ARG A 21 17.43 -42.98 8.39
CA ARG A 21 18.64 -42.25 7.95
C ARG A 21 18.45 -41.69 6.52
N PHE A 22 17.83 -42.46 5.61
CA PHE A 22 17.51 -41.99 4.28
C PHE A 22 16.53 -40.81 4.29
N LEU A 23 15.44 -40.91 5.05
CA LEU A 23 14.46 -39.83 5.19
C LEU A 23 15.07 -38.58 5.80
N ALA A 24 15.95 -38.72 6.78
CA ALA A 24 16.64 -37.58 7.36
C ALA A 24 17.49 -36.83 6.32
N ILE A 25 18.26 -37.55 5.50
CA ILE A 25 19.06 -36.95 4.41
C ILE A 25 18.16 -36.27 3.38
N VAL A 26 17.10 -36.92 2.95
CA VAL A 26 16.13 -36.38 1.98
C VAL A 26 15.47 -35.13 2.57
N ALA A 27 15.09 -35.15 3.84
CA ALA A 27 14.48 -33.99 4.50
C ALA A 27 15.42 -32.79 4.58
N ILE A 28 16.70 -33.00 4.90
CA ILE A 28 17.71 -31.93 4.94
C ILE A 28 17.91 -31.32 3.55
N VAL A 29 18.07 -32.18 2.53
CA VAL A 29 18.23 -31.71 1.15
C VAL A 29 16.98 -30.98 0.66
N ALA A 30 15.80 -31.53 0.93
CA ALA A 30 14.52 -30.91 0.54
C ALA A 30 14.32 -29.55 1.23
N LEU A 31 14.67 -29.42 2.52
CA LEU A 31 14.65 -28.16 3.24
C LEU A 31 15.61 -27.12 2.61
N GLY A 32 16.84 -27.52 2.34
CA GLY A 32 17.83 -26.64 1.72
C GLY A 32 17.41 -26.14 0.34
N VAL A 33 16.98 -27.05 -0.52
CA VAL A 33 16.51 -26.72 -1.89
C VAL A 33 15.23 -25.89 -1.82
N GLY A 34 14.27 -26.29 -0.97
CA GLY A 34 13.00 -25.60 -0.81
C GLY A 34 13.17 -24.18 -0.30
N PHE A 35 14.03 -23.98 0.70
CA PHE A 35 14.36 -22.65 1.23
C PHE A 35 15.01 -21.76 0.15
N PHE A 36 16.00 -22.29 -0.56
CA PHE A 36 16.67 -21.54 -1.62
C PHE A 36 15.72 -21.20 -2.79
N ALA A 37 14.88 -22.13 -3.20
CA ALA A 37 13.87 -21.91 -4.23
C ALA A 37 12.85 -20.85 -3.78
N GLY A 38 12.40 -20.90 -2.52
CA GLY A 38 11.49 -19.92 -1.93
C GLY A 38 12.07 -18.50 -1.96
N LEU A 39 13.34 -18.35 -1.55
CA LEU A 39 14.01 -17.03 -1.61
C LEU A 39 14.13 -16.50 -3.04
N LYS A 40 14.42 -17.36 -4.02
CA LYS A 40 14.52 -16.96 -5.43
C LYS A 40 13.19 -16.49 -6.02
N VAL A 41 12.08 -17.02 -5.56
CA VAL A 41 10.74 -16.65 -6.04
C VAL A 41 10.22 -15.40 -5.31
N ALA A 42 10.59 -15.18 -4.05
CA ALA A 42 10.10 -14.07 -3.23
C ALA A 42 10.48 -12.69 -3.82
N GLN A 43 11.72 -12.52 -4.28
CA GLN A 43 12.19 -11.25 -4.83
C GLN A 43 11.39 -10.78 -6.06
N PRO A 44 11.24 -11.56 -7.13
CA PRO A 44 10.46 -11.13 -8.28
C PRO A 44 8.97 -10.95 -7.97
N ALA A 45 8.43 -11.72 -7.02
CA ALA A 45 7.05 -11.54 -6.57
C ALA A 45 6.86 -10.17 -5.89
N MET A 46 7.75 -9.80 -4.97
CA MET A 46 7.71 -8.49 -4.30
C MET A 46 7.87 -7.33 -5.30
N LEU A 47 8.81 -7.43 -6.23
CA LEU A 47 9.00 -6.41 -7.27
C LEU A 47 7.77 -6.25 -8.17
N ARG A 48 7.12 -7.34 -8.54
CA ARG A 48 5.88 -7.29 -9.34
C ARG A 48 4.74 -6.62 -8.56
N THR A 49 4.53 -7.02 -7.32
CA THR A 49 3.48 -6.45 -6.48
C THR A 49 3.72 -4.95 -6.26
N GLY A 50 4.95 -4.55 -5.94
CA GLY A 50 5.32 -3.14 -5.80
C GLY A 50 5.11 -2.35 -7.09
N SER A 51 5.57 -2.86 -8.24
CA SER A 51 5.38 -2.21 -9.53
C SER A 51 3.90 -2.06 -9.91
N GLN A 52 3.09 -3.08 -9.67
CA GLN A 52 1.65 -3.04 -9.92
C GLN A 52 0.95 -2.01 -9.02
N TYR A 53 1.36 -1.92 -7.75
CA TYR A 53 0.82 -0.94 -6.82
C TYR A 53 1.15 0.49 -7.27
N VAL A 54 2.41 0.78 -7.56
CA VAL A 54 2.87 2.09 -8.06
C VAL A 54 2.13 2.50 -9.33
N GLN A 55 1.96 1.56 -10.28
CA GLN A 55 1.23 1.83 -11.52
C GLN A 55 -0.27 2.04 -11.29
N LYS A 56 -0.90 1.26 -10.40
CA LYS A 56 -2.33 1.37 -10.10
C LYS A 56 -2.68 2.69 -9.42
N THR A 57 -1.81 3.13 -8.51
CA THR A 57 -2.02 4.36 -7.72
C THR A 57 -1.45 5.61 -8.38
N GLU A 58 -0.79 5.47 -9.55
CA GLU A 58 -0.12 6.57 -10.24
C GLU A 58 0.81 7.35 -9.31
N LEU A 59 1.61 6.60 -8.51
CA LEU A 59 2.52 7.21 -7.55
C LEU A 59 3.49 8.15 -8.27
N PHE A 60 3.70 9.35 -7.73
CA PHE A 60 4.56 10.36 -8.31
C PHE A 60 6.02 9.87 -8.41
N ASP A 61 6.73 10.28 -9.48
CA ASP A 61 8.17 10.12 -9.61
C ASP A 61 8.93 11.28 -8.94
N TYR A 62 8.35 12.48 -9.00
CA TYR A 62 8.94 13.70 -8.44
C TYR A 62 7.92 14.50 -7.64
N ARG A 63 8.37 15.02 -6.50
CA ARG A 63 7.63 15.97 -5.67
C ARG A 63 8.37 17.29 -5.63
N LEU A 64 7.73 18.35 -6.11
CA LEU A 64 8.23 19.71 -6.02
C LEU A 64 7.59 20.40 -4.80
N VAL A 65 8.41 21.06 -4.00
CA VAL A 65 7.95 21.81 -2.81
C VAL A 65 8.51 23.22 -2.88
N SER A 66 7.64 24.20 -2.76
CA SER A 66 8.02 25.62 -2.70
C SER A 66 7.59 26.23 -1.36
N THR A 67 8.48 26.99 -0.75
CA THR A 67 8.16 27.77 0.48
C THR A 67 7.22 28.94 0.21
N LEU A 68 7.16 29.42 -1.05
CA LEU A 68 6.25 30.48 -1.49
C LEU A 68 4.90 29.94 -2.00
N GLY A 69 4.74 28.61 -2.01
CA GLY A 69 3.64 27.94 -2.66
C GLY A 69 3.86 27.75 -4.17
N LEU A 70 3.01 26.99 -4.78
CA LEU A 70 2.89 26.77 -6.22
C LEU A 70 1.44 27.08 -6.61
N THR A 71 1.27 27.67 -7.78
CA THR A 71 -0.04 28.02 -8.34
C THR A 71 -0.57 26.91 -9.25
N GLN A 72 -1.82 27.03 -9.68
CA GLN A 72 -2.37 26.11 -10.72
C GLN A 72 -1.63 26.28 -12.04
N GLU A 73 -1.22 27.53 -12.39
CA GLU A 73 -0.44 27.80 -13.60
C GLU A 73 0.91 27.07 -13.60
N ASP A 74 1.55 26.97 -12.43
CA ASP A 74 2.80 26.21 -12.27
C ASP A 74 2.55 24.71 -12.53
N ALA A 75 1.47 24.17 -11.98
CA ALA A 75 1.11 22.77 -12.21
C ALA A 75 0.81 22.50 -13.70
N ASP A 76 0.06 23.38 -14.35
CA ASP A 76 -0.25 23.29 -15.77
C ASP A 76 1.00 23.43 -16.65
N TYR A 77 1.93 24.31 -16.26
CA TYR A 77 3.23 24.42 -16.92
C TYR A 77 4.02 23.12 -16.84
N PHE A 78 4.13 22.52 -15.66
CA PHE A 78 4.81 21.23 -15.47
C PHE A 78 4.13 20.09 -16.24
N ALA A 79 2.80 20.08 -16.27
CA ALA A 79 2.05 19.08 -17.04
C ALA A 79 2.31 19.18 -18.56
N GLY A 80 2.65 20.38 -19.07
CA GLY A 80 2.96 20.63 -20.48
C GLY A 80 4.40 20.31 -20.90
N LEU A 81 5.28 19.94 -19.96
CA LEU A 81 6.68 19.64 -20.29
C LEU A 81 6.81 18.28 -20.99
N ASP A 82 7.76 18.23 -21.94
CA ASP A 82 8.07 16.97 -22.62
C ASP A 82 8.58 15.90 -21.63
N GLY A 83 8.01 14.70 -21.74
CA GLY A 83 8.32 13.58 -20.85
C GLY A 83 7.53 13.57 -19.52
N VAL A 84 6.71 14.59 -19.23
CA VAL A 84 5.80 14.60 -18.09
C VAL A 84 4.45 14.02 -18.51
N ARG A 85 4.01 12.96 -17.83
CA ARG A 85 2.72 12.33 -18.11
C ARG A 85 1.56 13.06 -17.45
N ALA A 86 1.75 13.50 -16.22
CA ALA A 86 0.80 14.30 -15.46
C ALA A 86 1.53 15.10 -14.38
N ALA A 87 1.03 16.27 -14.06
CA ALA A 87 1.41 17.05 -12.89
C ALA A 87 0.14 17.58 -12.23
N GLU A 88 0.10 17.54 -10.91
CA GLU A 88 -1.06 17.93 -10.13
C GLU A 88 -0.63 18.70 -8.88
N GLY A 89 -1.32 19.79 -8.59
CA GLY A 89 -1.12 20.54 -7.36
C GLY A 89 -1.74 19.82 -6.17
N ALA A 90 -0.96 19.61 -5.11
CA ALA A 90 -1.44 18.95 -3.90
C ALA A 90 -1.10 19.78 -2.66
N ARG A 91 -1.99 19.74 -1.67
CA ARG A 91 -1.78 20.34 -0.36
C ARG A 91 -1.85 19.27 0.71
N SER A 92 -1.05 19.42 1.76
CA SER A 92 -1.17 18.64 2.97
C SER A 92 -1.16 19.58 4.17
N VAL A 93 -2.08 19.36 5.12
CA VAL A 93 -2.22 20.19 6.31
C VAL A 93 -2.39 19.26 7.51
N ASP A 94 -1.59 19.49 8.55
CA ASP A 94 -1.79 18.86 9.84
C ASP A 94 -2.87 19.63 10.60
N LEU A 95 -3.88 18.94 11.10
CA LEU A 95 -5.02 19.54 11.77
C LEU A 95 -5.46 18.73 12.98
N THR A 96 -6.13 19.38 13.89
CA THR A 96 -6.84 18.73 14.99
C THR A 96 -8.31 18.60 14.60
N ALA A 97 -8.83 17.40 14.72
CA ALA A 97 -10.22 17.10 14.47
C ALA A 97 -10.84 16.40 15.68
N GLU A 98 -12.15 16.41 15.73
CA GLU A 98 -12.98 15.71 16.70
C GLU A 98 -13.86 14.71 15.99
N PHE A 99 -13.84 13.47 16.49
CA PHE A 99 -14.64 12.38 15.98
C PHE A 99 -15.22 11.60 17.17
N GLU A 100 -16.54 11.47 17.25
CA GLU A 100 -17.26 10.81 18.35
C GLU A 100 -16.82 11.32 19.75
N ASP A 101 -16.68 12.65 19.93
CA ASP A 101 -16.23 13.31 21.16
C ASP A 101 -14.75 13.05 21.53
N GLU A 102 -13.99 12.41 20.66
CA GLU A 102 -12.55 12.23 20.84
C GLU A 102 -11.75 13.16 19.92
N GLY A 103 -10.84 13.92 20.54
CA GLY A 103 -9.89 14.75 19.80
C GLY A 103 -8.76 13.95 19.19
N MET A 104 -8.45 14.18 17.92
CA MET A 104 -7.37 13.52 17.23
C MET A 104 -6.58 14.46 16.32
N THR A 105 -5.30 14.16 16.10
CA THR A 105 -4.51 14.84 15.08
C THR A 105 -4.53 14.05 13.79
N LEU A 106 -4.84 14.72 12.71
CA LEU A 106 -4.96 14.14 11.38
C LEU A 106 -4.12 14.94 10.38
N LYS A 107 -3.70 14.30 9.33
CA LYS A 107 -3.15 14.94 8.15
C LYS A 107 -4.19 14.92 7.04
N ALA A 108 -4.70 16.08 6.68
CA ALA A 108 -5.57 16.23 5.52
C ALA A 108 -4.72 16.35 4.26
N LEU A 109 -5.11 15.61 3.24
CA LEU A 109 -4.49 15.61 1.92
C LEU A 109 -5.52 16.01 0.88
N THR A 110 -5.09 16.76 -0.13
CA THR A 110 -5.93 16.98 -1.31
C THR A 110 -6.22 15.64 -1.98
N LEU A 111 -7.47 15.44 -2.35
CA LEU A 111 -7.87 14.30 -3.16
C LEU A 111 -7.32 14.50 -4.58
N SER A 112 -6.53 13.56 -5.03
CA SER A 112 -5.84 13.62 -6.32
C SER A 112 -6.47 12.62 -7.31
N ASP A 113 -6.63 13.07 -8.56
CA ASP A 113 -7.26 12.31 -9.63
C ASP A 113 -6.25 11.76 -10.65
N ALA A 114 -5.17 12.47 -10.89
CA ALA A 114 -4.18 12.11 -11.89
C ALA A 114 -2.95 11.44 -11.29
N VAL A 115 -2.51 11.87 -10.10
CA VAL A 115 -1.28 11.43 -9.43
C VAL A 115 -1.59 11.05 -7.99
N ASN A 116 -0.97 10.00 -7.48
CA ASN A 116 -1.18 9.52 -6.09
C ASN A 116 -2.64 9.16 -5.77
N ARG A 117 -3.30 8.49 -6.67
CA ARG A 117 -4.70 8.12 -6.49
C ARG A 117 -4.91 7.26 -5.25
N PRO A 118 -5.83 7.62 -4.36
CA PRO A 118 -6.18 6.77 -3.23
C PRO A 118 -6.84 5.49 -3.71
N SER A 119 -6.57 4.39 -3.02
CA SER A 119 -7.21 3.10 -3.27
C SER A 119 -8.41 2.94 -2.35
N LEU A 120 -9.62 3.07 -2.89
CA LEU A 120 -10.85 2.89 -2.12
C LEU A 120 -10.96 1.45 -1.63
N THR A 121 -11.18 1.25 -0.33
CA THR A 121 -11.36 -0.06 0.31
C THR A 121 -12.82 -0.31 0.68
N ALA A 122 -13.58 0.74 1.04
CA ALA A 122 -15.00 0.66 1.34
C ALA A 122 -15.71 1.99 1.05
N GLY A 123 -17.02 1.96 0.88
CA GLY A 123 -17.83 3.15 0.60
C GLY A 123 -17.71 3.65 -0.84
N ARG A 124 -17.68 4.96 -1.03
CA ARG A 124 -17.57 5.64 -2.34
C ARG A 124 -16.63 6.83 -2.32
N MET A 125 -16.27 7.31 -3.50
CA MET A 125 -15.54 8.57 -3.64
C MET A 125 -16.43 9.77 -3.26
N PRO A 126 -15.84 10.85 -2.70
CA PRO A 126 -16.54 12.10 -2.42
C PRO A 126 -17.08 12.74 -3.70
N GLU A 127 -18.30 13.22 -3.64
CA GLU A 127 -18.97 13.95 -4.73
C GLU A 127 -19.25 15.41 -4.35
N ARG A 128 -19.17 15.72 -3.04
CA ARG A 128 -19.45 17.05 -2.51
C ARG A 128 -18.28 17.57 -1.68
N ALA A 129 -18.21 18.87 -1.51
CA ALA A 129 -17.14 19.52 -0.78
C ALA A 129 -17.14 19.24 0.75
N ASP A 130 -18.30 18.81 1.28
CA ASP A 130 -18.48 18.41 2.67
C ASP A 130 -18.26 16.92 2.92
N GLU A 131 -17.74 16.18 1.92
CA GLU A 131 -17.46 14.76 2.00
C GLU A 131 -15.95 14.51 2.03
N CYS A 132 -15.52 13.46 2.73
CA CYS A 132 -14.12 13.05 2.78
C CYS A 132 -13.94 11.53 2.69
N LEU A 133 -12.74 11.13 2.31
CA LEU A 133 -12.22 9.78 2.53
C LEU A 133 -11.46 9.76 3.85
N ALA A 134 -11.66 8.71 4.62
CA ALA A 134 -10.89 8.43 5.83
C ALA A 134 -9.88 7.30 5.60
N ASP A 135 -8.82 7.28 6.39
CA ASP A 135 -7.78 6.25 6.31
C ASP A 135 -8.34 4.90 6.78
N ALA A 136 -8.25 3.89 5.93
CA ALA A 136 -8.74 2.54 6.20
C ALA A 136 -8.02 1.81 7.35
N ASP A 137 -6.82 2.25 7.72
CA ASP A 137 -6.10 1.69 8.85
C ASP A 137 -6.61 2.24 10.19
N ARG A 138 -7.28 3.39 10.18
CA ARG A 138 -7.72 4.09 11.39
C ARG A 138 -9.24 4.08 11.58
N PHE A 139 -9.99 4.08 10.49
CA PHE A 139 -11.44 4.10 10.48
C PHE A 139 -11.98 2.77 9.91
N THR A 140 -13.20 2.44 10.28
CA THR A 140 -13.86 1.19 9.90
C THR A 140 -15.12 1.47 9.08
N GLU A 141 -15.72 0.45 8.47
CA GLU A 141 -16.98 0.59 7.74
C GLU A 141 -18.14 1.10 8.62
N ALA A 142 -18.06 0.90 9.95
CA ALA A 142 -19.06 1.42 10.90
C ALA A 142 -19.00 2.96 11.04
N ASP A 143 -17.93 3.59 10.54
CA ASP A 143 -17.73 5.03 10.60
C ASP A 143 -18.21 5.74 9.33
N LEU A 144 -18.63 5.00 8.33
CA LEU A 144 -19.23 5.56 7.12
C LEU A 144 -20.54 6.29 7.47
N GLY A 145 -20.67 7.50 6.95
CA GLY A 145 -21.80 8.39 7.20
C GLY A 145 -21.68 9.24 8.46
N LYS A 146 -20.67 8.99 9.31
CA LYS A 146 -20.40 9.85 10.49
C LYS A 146 -19.67 11.12 10.09
N THR A 147 -19.72 12.11 10.97
CA THR A 147 -19.13 13.43 10.74
C THR A 147 -17.80 13.56 11.49
N LEU A 148 -16.79 14.02 10.79
CA LEU A 148 -15.51 14.45 11.32
C LEU A 148 -15.53 15.99 11.41
N THR A 149 -15.29 16.56 12.58
CA THR A 149 -15.27 18.01 12.79
C THR A 149 -13.85 18.51 12.96
N VAL A 150 -13.41 19.41 12.09
CA VAL A 150 -12.10 20.04 12.15
C VAL A 150 -12.17 21.23 13.11
N GLN A 151 -11.25 21.31 14.06
CA GLN A 151 -11.22 22.43 15.00
C GLN A 151 -10.83 23.73 14.30
N ALA A 152 -11.59 24.80 14.55
CA ALA A 152 -11.43 26.10 13.90
C ALA A 152 -10.02 26.68 14.06
N ALA A 153 -9.35 26.44 15.19
CA ALA A 153 -7.97 26.86 15.42
C ALA A 153 -6.94 26.20 14.48
N SER A 154 -7.29 25.05 13.89
CA SER A 154 -6.45 24.34 12.92
C SER A 154 -6.83 24.68 11.47
N VAL A 155 -7.93 25.41 11.26
CA VAL A 155 -8.41 25.83 9.94
C VAL A 155 -7.62 27.06 9.51
N ASN A 156 -6.58 26.86 8.72
CA ASN A 156 -5.99 27.94 7.94
C ASN A 156 -6.90 28.20 6.73
N ASP A 157 -6.58 29.20 5.88
CA ASP A 157 -7.31 29.52 4.64
C ASP A 157 -7.48 28.34 3.66
N ALA A 158 -7.06 27.14 4.06
CA ALA A 158 -7.13 25.91 3.26
C ALA A 158 -8.52 25.27 3.23
N PHE A 159 -9.37 25.54 4.23
CA PHE A 159 -10.68 24.92 4.35
C PHE A 159 -11.79 25.97 4.41
N THR A 160 -12.83 25.76 3.62
CA THR A 160 -14.06 26.57 3.64
C THR A 160 -15.12 26.00 4.60
N GLN A 161 -14.90 24.76 5.06
CA GLN A 161 -15.83 24.04 5.94
C GLN A 161 -15.08 23.37 7.08
N THR A 162 -15.78 23.15 8.20
CA THR A 162 -15.21 22.52 9.40
C THR A 162 -15.76 21.12 9.66
N ALA A 163 -16.86 20.74 9.00
CA ALA A 163 -17.52 19.44 9.18
C ALA A 163 -17.47 18.65 7.87
N PHE A 164 -17.02 17.42 7.94
CA PHE A 164 -16.89 16.53 6.79
C PHE A 164 -17.56 15.19 7.08
N THR A 165 -18.36 14.69 6.16
CA THR A 165 -18.96 13.38 6.24
C THR A 165 -18.01 12.34 5.65
N ILE A 166 -17.71 11.29 6.41
CA ILE A 166 -16.89 10.15 5.90
C ILE A 166 -17.77 9.33 4.95
N VAL A 167 -17.46 9.35 3.65
CA VAL A 167 -18.23 8.62 2.63
C VAL A 167 -17.50 7.42 2.08
N GLY A 168 -16.21 7.30 2.37
CA GLY A 168 -15.41 6.17 1.95
C GLY A 168 -14.16 6.01 2.80
N LEU A 169 -13.63 4.80 2.77
CA LEU A 169 -12.35 4.44 3.36
C LEU A 169 -11.36 4.18 2.25
N ALA A 170 -10.14 4.70 2.39
CA ALA A 170 -9.12 4.53 1.37
C ALA A 170 -7.72 4.40 1.97
N GLU A 171 -6.85 3.76 1.22
CA GLU A 171 -5.42 3.75 1.43
C GLU A 171 -4.75 4.77 0.52
N THR A 172 -3.82 5.54 1.07
CA THR A 172 -3.03 6.48 0.27
C THR A 172 -1.66 5.90 -0.08
N PRO A 173 -1.20 6.05 -1.34
CA PRO A 173 0.14 5.59 -1.73
C PRO A 173 1.27 6.44 -1.14
N LEU A 174 0.96 7.59 -0.55
CA LEU A 174 1.95 8.50 0.02
C LEU A 174 2.60 7.95 1.31
N TYR A 175 1.92 7.03 1.99
CA TYR A 175 2.38 6.43 3.24
C TYR A 175 2.33 4.91 3.14
N LEU A 176 3.45 4.30 2.74
CA LEU A 176 3.59 2.85 2.55
C LEU A 176 4.11 2.10 3.77
N GLY A 177 4.24 2.76 4.91
CA GLY A 177 4.83 2.18 6.12
C GLY A 177 3.85 2.01 7.27
N ALA A 178 4.23 1.17 8.25
CA ALA A 178 3.51 0.98 9.49
C ALA A 178 3.57 2.18 10.47
N GLU A 179 4.31 3.22 10.11
CA GLU A 179 4.41 4.49 10.87
C GLU A 179 3.50 5.52 10.22
N ARG A 180 2.23 5.49 10.63
CA ARG A 180 1.23 6.48 10.26
C ARG A 180 0.68 7.19 11.49
#